data_e160af49cf7a833283da45847d9d79f4
#
_entry.id   e160af49cf7a833283da45847d9d79f4
#
_cell.length_a   1.000
_cell.length_b   1.000
_cell.length_c   1.000
_cell.angle_alpha   90.00
_cell.angle_beta   90.00
_cell.angle_gamma   90.00
#
_symmetry.space_group_name_H-M   'P 1'
#
loop_
_entity.id
_entity.type
_entity.pdbx_description
1 polymer ?
#
loop_
_entity_poly.entity_id
_entity_poly.type
_entity_poly.pdbx_seq_one_letter_code
_entity_poly.pdbx_strand_id
1 'polypeptide(L)'
;EKLQEKNIQHIEQKEVNEIVETETQEDNCKIVKSPMVGTFYLKPDPNSNPYVEIGKKVKKGDILCIIEAMKLMNEIECEFDGEIAEILVKDGEMVEYGKPLFKIK
;
A
#
# COMPACT_ATOMS: atom_id res chain seq x y z
N GLU A 1 40.96 2.59 6.21
CA GLU A 1 40.55 2.86 5.87
C GLU A 1 40.05 2.74 5.57
N LYS A 2 39.99 2.64 5.99
CA LYS A 2 39.38 2.99 5.63
C LYS A 2 38.64 2.83 5.31
N LEU A 3 38.60 2.76 5.84
CA LEU A 3 37.77 3.06 5.44
C LEU A 3 37.10 2.77 5.23
N GLN A 4 37.13 2.57 5.62
CA GLN A 4 36.48 2.74 5.28
C GLN A 4 35.70 2.59 5.19
N GLU A 5 35.78 2.53 5.78
CA GLU A 5 35.12 2.81 5.55
C GLU A 5 34.36 2.85 5.23
N LYS A 6 34.68 2.83 5.66
CA LYS A 6 34.05 3.30 5.27
C LYS A 6 33.39 3.17 4.77
N ASN A 7 33.63 3.05 5.37
CA ASN A 7 32.87 3.26 4.81
C ASN A 7 32.15 2.88 4.63
N ILE A 8 32.35 2.51 5.09
CA ILE A 8 31.65 2.47 4.90
C ILE A 8 30.93 2.43 5.01
N GLN A 9 30.91 2.45 5.58
CA GLN A 9 30.26 2.77 5.54
C GLN A 9 29.53 2.95 5.34
N HIS A 10 29.66 3.10 5.78
CA HIS A 10 28.95 3.63 5.45
C HIS A 10 28.26 3.42 5.01
N ILE A 11 28.30 3.20 5.29
CA ILE A 11 27.80 3.17 4.76
C ILE A 11 27.31 2.68 4.77
N GLU A 12 27.11 2.38 5.27
CA GLU A 12 26.58 2.00 5.20
C GLU A 12 25.79 1.89 5.58
N GLN A 13 25.64 1.99 6.28
CA GLN A 13 24.67 1.97 6.45
C GLN A 13 23.80 2.51 6.34
N LYS A 14 23.96 2.77 6.81
CA LYS A 14 23.00 3.44 6.55
C LYS A 14 22.22 3.28 5.52
N GLU A 15 22.27 3.02 5.21
CA GLU A 15 21.50 2.96 4.31
C GLU A 15 20.54 2.05 4.20
N VAL A 16 20.40 1.31 4.92
CA VAL A 16 19.60 0.20 4.64
C VAL A 16 18.17 0.32 4.93
N ASN A 17 17.82 0.70 6.07
CA ASN A 17 16.43 0.67 6.43
C ASN A 17 15.67 1.79 5.91
N GLU A 18 16.32 2.76 5.38
CA GLU A 18 15.57 3.82 4.83
C GLU A 18 15.17 3.62 3.44
N ILE A 19 15.55 2.54 2.82
CA ILE A 19 15.31 2.36 1.41
C ILE A 19 13.85 2.36 1.07
N VAL A 20 13.04 1.68 1.87
CA VAL A 20 11.62 1.63 1.59
C VAL A 20 10.98 3.00 1.64
N GLU A 21 11.33 3.77 2.63
CA GLU A 21 10.77 5.10 2.74
C GLU A 21 11.23 5.99 1.61
N THR A 22 12.47 5.81 1.19
CA THR A 22 13.00 6.60 0.11
C THR A 22 12.23 6.38 -1.16
N GLU A 23 11.93 5.13 -1.46
CA GLU A 23 11.18 4.84 -2.66
C GLU A 23 9.83 5.52 -2.66
N THR A 24 9.13 5.47 -1.55
CA THR A 24 7.83 6.10 -1.47
C THR A 24 7.96 7.59 -1.69
N GLN A 25 8.96 8.20 -1.11
CA GLN A 25 9.15 9.63 -1.24
C GLN A 25 9.52 10.03 -2.66
N GLU A 26 10.33 9.22 -3.32
CA GLU A 26 10.75 9.54 -4.67
C GLU A 26 9.58 9.61 -5.62
N ASP A 27 8.60 8.74 -5.42
CA ASP A 27 7.45 8.70 -6.29
C ASP A 27 6.40 9.71 -5.89
N ASN A 28 6.59 10.38 -4.75
CA ASN A 28 5.57 11.27 -4.20
C ASN A 28 4.26 10.57 -4.03
N CYS A 29 4.31 9.28 -3.76
CA CYS A 29 3.11 8.48 -3.58
C CYS A 29 2.91 8.19 -2.12
N LYS A 30 1.65 8.08 -1.74
CA LYS A 30 1.28 7.64 -0.40
C LYS A 30 0.85 6.20 -0.49
N ILE A 31 1.14 5.46 0.55
CA ILE A 31 0.85 4.03 0.61
C ILE A 31 -0.34 3.80 1.51
N VAL A 32 -1.35 3.10 1.01
CA VAL A 32 -2.46 2.64 1.82
C VAL A 32 -2.13 1.22 2.27
N LYS A 33 -2.11 1.00 3.57
CA LYS A 33 -1.75 -0.30 4.14
C LYS A 33 -2.96 -0.95 4.75
N SER A 34 -2.92 -2.27 4.82
CA SER A 34 -4.02 -3.00 5.43
C SER A 34 -4.06 -2.77 6.93
N PRO A 35 -5.22 -2.39 7.48
CA PRO A 35 -5.35 -2.18 8.92
C PRO A 35 -5.60 -3.47 9.69
N MET A 36 -5.68 -4.61 9.01
CA MET A 36 -6.00 -5.87 9.66
C MET A 36 -5.56 -7.04 8.81
N VAL A 37 -5.58 -8.23 9.40
CA VAL A 37 -5.30 -9.47 8.69
C VAL A 37 -6.60 -9.94 8.07
N GLY A 38 -6.55 -10.35 6.80
CA GLY A 38 -7.74 -10.87 6.17
C GLY A 38 -7.55 -11.09 4.69
N THR A 39 -8.64 -11.33 4.00
CA THR A 39 -8.62 -11.54 2.56
C THR A 39 -9.00 -10.25 1.85
N PHE A 40 -8.18 -9.86 0.91
CA PHE A 40 -8.35 -8.61 0.17
C PHE A 40 -9.26 -8.82 -1.03
N TYR A 41 -10.27 -7.96 -1.18
CA TYR A 41 -11.14 -7.98 -2.35
C TYR A 41 -11.24 -6.58 -2.93
N LEU A 42 -11.11 -6.49 -4.25
CA LEU A 42 -11.27 -5.22 -4.96
C LEU A 42 -12.74 -4.92 -5.24
N LYS A 43 -13.60 -5.92 -5.14
CA LYS A 43 -15.00 -5.81 -5.51
C LYS A 43 -15.87 -6.26 -4.35
N PRO A 44 -17.09 -5.68 -4.25
CA PRO A 44 -17.99 -6.13 -3.18
C PRO A 44 -18.47 -7.55 -3.37
N ASP A 45 -18.53 -8.02 -4.62
CA ASP A 45 -18.87 -9.42 -4.92
C ASP A 45 -18.36 -9.73 -6.33
N PRO A 46 -18.36 -11.02 -6.72
CA PRO A 46 -17.75 -11.41 -8.00
C PRO A 46 -18.39 -10.80 -9.23
N ASN A 47 -19.63 -10.34 -9.13
CA ASN A 47 -20.34 -9.81 -10.28
C ASN A 47 -20.32 -8.30 -10.36
N SER A 48 -19.66 -7.66 -9.40
CA SER A 48 -19.61 -6.20 -9.35
C SER A 48 -18.32 -5.68 -9.94
N ASN A 49 -18.31 -4.39 -10.24
CA ASN A 49 -17.08 -3.73 -10.69
C ASN A 49 -16.18 -3.46 -9.50
N PRO A 50 -14.88 -3.36 -9.73
CA PRO A 50 -13.97 -2.96 -8.66
C PRO A 50 -14.33 -1.58 -8.14
N TYR A 51 -14.03 -1.34 -6.87
CA TYR A 51 -14.21 -0.01 -6.30
C TYR A 51 -13.30 0.99 -6.98
N VAL A 52 -12.08 0.60 -7.32
CA VAL A 52 -11.12 1.49 -7.94
C VAL A 52 -10.32 0.75 -8.99
N GLU A 53 -9.71 1.53 -9.89
CA GLU A 53 -8.81 1.04 -10.92
C GLU A 53 -7.63 1.99 -10.97
N ILE A 54 -6.55 1.54 -11.59
CA ILE A 54 -5.39 2.42 -11.77
C ILE A 54 -5.84 3.63 -12.59
N GLY A 55 -5.46 4.81 -12.12
CA GLY A 55 -5.84 6.04 -12.78
C GLY A 55 -7.08 6.70 -12.23
N LYS A 56 -7.82 6.01 -11.36
CA LYS A 56 -9.04 6.59 -10.80
C LYS A 56 -8.68 7.63 -9.76
N LYS A 57 -9.36 8.76 -9.80
CA LYS A 57 -9.20 9.79 -8.78
C LYS A 57 -10.06 9.44 -7.59
N VAL A 58 -9.49 9.56 -6.42
CA VAL A 58 -10.16 9.22 -5.17
C VAL A 58 -10.06 10.37 -4.20
N LYS A 59 -10.96 10.37 -3.25
CA LYS A 59 -11.02 11.39 -2.22
C LYS A 59 -11.06 10.71 -0.87
N LYS A 60 -10.68 11.46 0.14
CA LYS A 60 -10.82 10.97 1.51
C LYS A 60 -12.24 10.48 1.73
N GLY A 61 -12.36 9.27 2.25
CA GLY A 61 -13.65 8.64 2.52
C GLY A 61 -14.14 7.70 1.44
N ASP A 62 -13.53 7.74 0.25
CA ASP A 62 -13.92 6.79 -0.80
C ASP A 62 -13.51 5.40 -0.40
N ILE A 63 -14.35 4.41 -0.75
CA ILE A 63 -14.04 3.01 -0.46
C ILE A 63 -13.05 2.52 -1.50
N LEU A 64 -11.96 1.92 -1.05
CA LEU A 64 -10.93 1.40 -1.95
C LEU A 64 -11.05 -0.09 -2.16
N CYS A 65 -11.40 -0.83 -1.11
CA CYS A 65 -11.41 -2.28 -1.15
C CYS A 65 -12.13 -2.81 0.07
N ILE A 66 -12.22 -4.13 0.13
CA ILE A 66 -12.77 -4.81 1.30
C ILE A 66 -11.71 -5.76 1.83
N ILE A 67 -11.59 -5.84 3.14
CA ILE A 67 -10.80 -6.87 3.79
C ILE A 67 -11.80 -7.74 4.57
N GLU A 68 -11.88 -9.00 4.20
CA GLU A 68 -12.73 -9.94 4.93
C GLU A 68 -11.94 -10.53 6.07
N ALA A 69 -12.41 -10.32 7.28
CA ALA A 69 -11.75 -10.82 8.47
C ALA A 69 -12.82 -11.26 9.45
N MET A 70 -12.65 -12.46 10.02
CA MET A 70 -13.57 -12.95 11.05
C MET A 70 -15.02 -12.92 10.60
N LYS A 71 -15.24 -13.29 9.33
CA LYS A 71 -16.58 -13.37 8.72
C LYS A 71 -17.25 -12.01 8.57
N LEU A 72 -16.48 -10.94 8.67
CA LEU A 72 -17.00 -9.60 8.46
C LEU A 72 -16.31 -8.99 7.24
N MET A 73 -17.09 -8.24 6.46
CA MET A 73 -16.56 -7.54 5.30
C MET A 73 -16.29 -6.11 5.71
N ASN A 74 -15.01 -5.77 5.86
CA ASN A 74 -14.61 -4.45 6.32
C ASN A 74 -14.24 -3.58 5.14
N GLU A 75 -14.96 -2.49 4.95
CA GLU A 75 -14.67 -1.55 3.88
C GLU A 75 -13.52 -0.65 4.29
N ILE A 76 -12.52 -0.54 3.42
CA ILE A 76 -11.34 0.25 3.71
C ILE A 76 -11.46 1.55 2.94
N GLU A 77 -11.44 2.67 3.66
CA GLU A 77 -11.61 3.98 3.07
C GLU A 77 -10.28 4.65 2.81
N CYS A 78 -10.26 5.46 1.78
CA CYS A 78 -9.09 6.26 1.46
C CYS A 78 -8.96 7.39 2.47
N GLU A 79 -7.71 7.67 2.86
CA GLU A 79 -7.45 8.68 3.88
C GLU A 79 -7.01 10.01 3.30
N PHE A 80 -6.82 10.07 1.99
CA PHE A 80 -6.36 11.31 1.36
C PHE A 80 -6.84 11.37 -0.08
N ASP A 81 -6.86 12.57 -0.61
CA ASP A 81 -7.24 12.79 -2.00
C ASP A 81 -6.06 12.44 -2.89
N GLY A 82 -6.35 11.92 -4.08
CA GLY A 82 -5.28 11.59 -5.01
C GLY A 82 -5.78 10.73 -6.14
N GLU A 83 -4.86 10.00 -6.72
CA GLU A 83 -5.16 9.14 -7.86
C GLU A 83 -4.50 7.79 -7.65
N ILE A 84 -5.20 6.72 -7.96
CA ILE A 84 -4.64 5.36 -7.80
C ILE A 84 -3.51 5.18 -8.78
N ALA A 85 -2.29 5.07 -8.26
CA ALA A 85 -1.11 4.87 -9.11
C ALA A 85 -0.84 3.39 -9.32
N GLU A 86 -1.04 2.59 -8.28
CA GLU A 86 -0.78 1.16 -8.35
C GLU A 86 -1.65 0.41 -7.38
N ILE A 87 -2.01 -0.81 -7.75
CA ILE A 87 -2.70 -1.75 -6.87
C ILE A 87 -1.71 -2.87 -6.61
N LEU A 88 -1.31 -3.03 -5.35
CA LEU A 88 -0.16 -3.85 -4.99
C LEU A 88 -0.49 -5.28 -4.61
N VAL A 89 -1.78 -5.62 -4.55
CA VAL A 89 -2.21 -6.97 -4.19
C VAL A 89 -3.28 -7.41 -5.18
N LYS A 90 -3.53 -8.70 -5.21
CA LYS A 90 -4.50 -9.28 -6.13
C LYS A 90 -5.80 -9.56 -5.41
N ASP A 91 -6.89 -9.46 -6.17
CA ASP A 91 -8.20 -9.81 -5.65
C ASP A 91 -8.19 -11.23 -5.10
N GLY A 92 -8.65 -11.39 -3.88
CA GLY A 92 -8.67 -12.69 -3.22
C GLY A 92 -7.40 -13.05 -2.47
N GLU A 93 -6.42 -12.16 -2.45
CA GLU A 93 -5.15 -12.44 -1.79
C GLU A 93 -5.25 -12.22 -0.29
N MET A 94 -4.61 -13.09 0.48
CA MET A 94 -4.53 -12.92 1.92
C MET A 94 -3.50 -11.86 2.25
N VAL A 95 -3.86 -10.92 3.10
CA VAL A 95 -2.96 -9.83 3.50
C VAL A 95 -2.83 -9.79 5.01
N GLU A 96 -1.70 -9.28 5.46
CA GLU A 96 -1.42 -9.13 6.88
C GLU A 96 -1.50 -7.66 7.24
N TYR A 97 -1.56 -7.40 8.53
CA TYR A 97 -1.55 -6.03 9.04
C TYR A 97 -0.33 -5.30 8.49
N GLY A 98 -0.55 -4.13 7.94
CA GLY A 98 0.54 -3.31 7.42
C GLY A 98 0.96 -3.63 6.00
N LYS A 99 0.34 -4.63 5.38
CA LYS A 99 0.64 -4.95 3.99
C LYS A 99 0.27 -3.78 3.09
N PRO A 100 1.19 -3.29 2.24
CA PRO A 100 0.85 -2.23 1.28
C PRO A 100 -0.20 -2.72 0.29
N LEU A 101 -1.24 -1.95 0.12
CA LEU A 101 -2.36 -2.31 -0.77
C LEU A 101 -2.39 -1.45 -2.02
N PHE A 102 -2.22 -0.14 -1.86
CA PHE A 102 -2.31 0.81 -2.98
C PHE A 102 -1.24 1.87 -2.87
N LYS A 103 -0.84 2.37 -4.04
CA LYS A 103 -0.07 3.61 -4.12
C LYS A 103 -1.01 4.68 -4.65
N ILE A 104 -1.01 5.83 -3.99
CA ILE A 104 -1.85 6.96 -4.37
C ILE A 104 -0.95 8.18 -4.57
N LYS A 105 -1.04 8.76 -5.74
CA LYS A 105 -0.22 9.95 -6.05
C LYS A 105 -1.03 11.22 -6.09
#